data_a9fa3987dbf83efaa2db2aefe70a8e18
#
_entry.id   a9fa3987dbf83efaa2db2aefe70a8e18
#
_cell.length_a   1.000
_cell.length_b   1.000
_cell.length_c   1.000
_cell.angle_alpha   90.00
_cell.angle_beta   90.00
_cell.angle_gamma   90.00
#
_symmetry.space_group_name_H-M   'P 1'
#
loop_
_entity.id
_entity.type
_entity.pdbx_description
1 polymer ?
#
loop_
_entity_poly.entity_id
_entity_poly.type
_entity_poly.pdbx_seq_one_letter_code
_entity_poly.pdbx_strand_id
1 'polypeptide(L)'
;MKNNQCSKVGKVNFPKHTGININMMPFIMGDINSIPKEYRCYKDIINSCNIHSSEIGKIGYLTITESFVNKGKPQRRGGIHTEKTPTHSWGGDDGGAWGGKSGLFMASNISDSCQIWNYHVDVPGLGGDCSHLRDKLGKGIKMSSNELYWMTDSCPHESLELKNDCVRQFFRLVTSDVGVWYEKHSTKNKLGVNPGCKIIKENKFKNAS
;
A
#
# COMPACT_ATOMS: atom_id res chain seq x y z
N MET A 1 -16.10 13.31 -15.92
CA MET A 1 -14.74 12.75 -16.17
C MET A 1 -14.55 11.62 -15.19
N LYS A 2 -14.19 10.39 -15.61
CA LYS A 2 -13.86 9.32 -14.66
C LYS A 2 -12.58 9.76 -13.92
N ASN A 3 -12.66 9.98 -12.62
CA ASN A 3 -11.49 10.31 -11.82
C ASN A 3 -10.48 9.18 -11.94
N ASN A 4 -9.23 9.52 -12.26
CA ASN A 4 -8.15 8.56 -12.39
C ASN A 4 -7.89 7.91 -11.02
N GLN A 5 -8.05 6.59 -10.92
CA GLN A 5 -7.89 5.85 -9.67
C GLN A 5 -6.45 5.37 -9.45
N CYS A 6 -5.66 5.27 -10.51
CA CYS A 6 -4.26 4.90 -10.43
C CYS A 6 -3.44 5.51 -11.57
N SER A 7 -2.17 5.74 -11.34
CA SER A 7 -1.24 6.24 -12.35
C SER A 7 0.19 5.75 -12.07
N LYS A 8 0.97 5.60 -13.12
CA LYS A 8 2.42 5.40 -13.02
C LYS A 8 3.08 6.73 -12.65
N VAL A 9 3.89 6.72 -11.61
CA VAL A 9 4.64 7.89 -11.11
C VAL A 9 6.01 7.99 -11.78
N GLY A 10 6.76 6.89 -11.83
CA GLY A 10 8.10 6.88 -12.39
C GLY A 10 8.85 5.57 -12.15
N LYS A 11 10.14 5.57 -12.45
CA LYS A 11 11.04 4.46 -12.15
C LYS A 11 11.70 4.67 -10.79
N VAL A 12 11.96 3.57 -10.09
CA VAL A 12 12.66 3.56 -8.80
C VAL A 12 13.71 2.46 -8.77
N ASN A 13 14.72 2.61 -7.92
CA ASN A 13 15.74 1.59 -7.69
C ASN A 13 15.60 1.04 -6.27
N PHE A 14 15.39 -0.25 -6.15
CA PHE A 14 15.37 -0.90 -4.85
C PHE A 14 16.78 -0.97 -4.26
N PRO A 15 16.94 -0.76 -2.95
CA PRO A 15 18.23 -0.95 -2.28
C PRO A 15 18.61 -2.44 -2.24
N LYS A 16 19.83 -2.72 -1.78
CA LYS A 16 20.24 -4.10 -1.51
C LYS A 16 19.27 -4.74 -0.51
N HIS A 17 18.85 -5.96 -0.79
CA HIS A 17 18.00 -6.77 0.10
C HIS A 17 18.69 -6.99 1.45
N THR A 18 17.96 -6.75 2.54
CA THR A 18 18.45 -6.89 3.92
C THR A 18 17.47 -7.64 4.83
N GLY A 19 16.33 -8.11 4.30
CA GLY A 19 15.32 -8.85 5.04
C GLY A 19 14.36 -7.97 5.85
N ILE A 20 14.16 -6.71 5.42
CA ILE A 20 13.22 -5.80 6.09
C ILE A 20 11.80 -6.33 5.95
N ASN A 21 11.08 -6.38 7.08
CA ASN A 21 9.66 -6.72 7.12
C ASN A 21 8.94 -5.81 8.11
N ILE A 22 8.39 -4.72 7.59
CA ILE A 22 7.57 -3.75 8.33
C ILE A 22 6.25 -3.55 7.61
N ASN A 23 5.18 -3.34 8.37
CA ASN A 23 3.84 -3.10 7.83
C ASN A 23 3.19 -1.91 8.51
N MET A 24 2.71 -0.95 7.72
CA MET A 24 1.99 0.24 8.21
C MET A 24 2.71 0.93 9.38
N MET A 25 4.04 1.00 9.33
CA MET A 25 4.83 1.71 10.35
C MET A 25 4.63 3.23 10.19
N PRO A 26 4.13 3.93 11.22
CA PRO A 26 3.92 5.38 11.13
C PRO A 26 5.26 6.13 11.07
N PHE A 27 5.31 7.19 10.28
CA PHE A 27 6.45 8.11 10.20
C PHE A 27 5.96 9.51 9.82
N ILE A 28 6.77 10.55 10.02
CA ILE A 28 6.44 11.93 9.64
C ILE A 28 6.86 12.14 8.19
N MET A 29 5.91 12.41 7.30
CA MET A 29 6.19 12.65 5.88
C MET A 29 7.04 13.91 5.71
N GLY A 30 8.07 13.81 4.88
CA GLY A 30 9.08 14.86 4.70
C GLY A 30 10.23 14.85 5.72
N ASP A 31 10.11 14.08 6.82
CA ASP A 31 11.20 13.91 7.80
C ASP A 31 11.77 12.49 7.79
N ILE A 32 12.91 12.31 7.09
CA ILE A 32 13.61 11.02 7.03
C ILE A 32 14.13 10.59 8.41
N ASN A 33 14.34 11.52 9.35
CA ASN A 33 14.83 11.20 10.68
C ASN A 33 13.74 10.58 11.56
N SER A 34 12.48 10.72 11.19
CA SER A 34 11.36 10.01 11.82
C SER A 34 11.29 8.52 11.45
N ILE A 35 12.11 8.07 10.49
CA ILE A 35 12.24 6.67 10.07
C ILE A 35 13.46 6.06 10.77
N PRO A 36 13.34 4.89 11.45
CA PRO A 36 14.48 4.17 12.02
C PRO A 36 15.61 3.94 11.00
N LYS A 37 16.86 4.08 11.43
CA LYS A 37 18.06 4.10 10.59
C LYS A 37 18.14 2.89 9.64
N GLU A 38 17.75 1.72 10.11
CA GLU A 38 17.77 0.46 9.36
C GLU A 38 16.84 0.45 8.13
N TYR A 39 15.81 1.33 8.08
CA TYR A 39 14.85 1.42 6.96
C TYR A 39 15.15 2.59 6.02
N ARG A 40 16.09 3.47 6.35
CA ARG A 40 16.43 4.67 5.56
C ARG A 40 17.09 4.35 4.22
N CYS A 41 17.50 3.11 3.99
CA CYS A 41 17.97 2.67 2.66
C CYS A 41 16.89 2.81 1.58
N TYR A 42 15.60 2.90 1.96
CA TYR A 42 14.47 3.14 1.06
C TYR A 42 14.17 4.63 0.79
N LYS A 43 15.00 5.57 1.30
CA LYS A 43 14.76 7.02 1.19
C LYS A 43 14.52 7.51 -0.24
N ASP A 44 15.23 6.95 -1.22
CA ASP A 44 15.12 7.39 -2.61
C ASP A 44 13.77 7.00 -3.23
N ILE A 45 13.23 5.82 -2.87
CA ILE A 45 11.87 5.43 -3.25
C ILE A 45 10.84 6.30 -2.54
N ILE A 46 11.02 6.59 -1.25
CA ILE A 46 10.13 7.48 -0.47
C ILE A 46 10.11 8.88 -1.10
N ASN A 47 11.26 9.43 -1.47
CA ASN A 47 11.37 10.74 -2.12
C ASN A 47 10.74 10.76 -3.52
N SER A 48 10.69 9.60 -4.21
CA SER A 48 10.05 9.48 -5.52
C SER A 48 8.52 9.45 -5.45
N CYS A 49 7.92 9.37 -4.27
CA CYS A 49 6.46 9.27 -4.10
C CYS A 49 5.70 10.58 -4.39
N ASN A 50 6.31 11.64 -4.89
CA ASN A 50 5.66 12.91 -5.25
C ASN A 50 4.56 13.33 -4.26
N ILE A 51 4.87 13.25 -2.96
CA ILE A 51 3.92 13.55 -1.88
C ILE A 51 3.52 15.03 -1.99
N HIS A 52 2.22 15.30 -2.00
CA HIS A 52 1.71 16.67 -2.07
C HIS A 52 2.18 17.49 -0.85
N SER A 53 2.48 18.78 -1.04
CA SER A 53 3.01 19.65 0.01
C SER A 53 2.11 19.73 1.25
N SER A 54 0.79 19.61 1.09
CA SER A 54 -0.16 19.57 2.20
C SER A 54 -0.06 18.33 3.09
N GLU A 55 0.66 17.31 2.66
CA GLU A 55 0.90 16.07 3.41
C GLU A 55 2.20 16.10 4.21
N ILE A 56 3.09 17.03 3.90
CA ILE A 56 4.38 17.17 4.62
C ILE A 56 4.10 17.56 6.09
N GLY A 57 4.80 16.87 6.99
CA GLY A 57 4.63 17.01 8.45
C GLY A 57 3.51 16.17 9.05
N LYS A 58 2.62 15.59 8.24
CA LYS A 58 1.60 14.65 8.70
C LYS A 58 2.15 13.23 8.85
N ILE A 59 1.38 12.37 9.50
CA ILE A 59 1.73 10.95 9.67
C ILE A 59 1.38 10.19 8.39
N GLY A 60 2.40 9.59 7.78
CA GLY A 60 2.27 8.59 6.73
C GLY A 60 2.63 7.19 7.27
N TYR A 61 2.41 6.16 6.47
CA TYR A 61 2.62 4.78 6.88
C TYR A 61 3.45 4.01 5.84
N LEU A 62 4.53 3.40 6.32
CA LEU A 62 5.49 2.69 5.49
C LEU A 62 5.32 1.17 5.64
N THR A 63 5.26 0.48 4.52
CA THR A 63 5.31 -0.98 4.43
C THR A 63 6.47 -1.37 3.51
N ILE A 64 7.38 -2.19 4.02
CA ILE A 64 8.46 -2.81 3.25
C ILE A 64 8.44 -4.29 3.58
N THR A 65 8.33 -5.14 2.58
CA THR A 65 8.38 -6.59 2.75
C THR A 65 9.44 -7.16 1.82
N GLU A 66 10.50 -7.68 2.41
CA GLU A 66 11.58 -8.33 1.71
C GLU A 66 11.59 -9.81 2.11
N SER A 67 11.32 -10.70 1.18
CA SER A 67 11.33 -12.14 1.47
C SER A 67 11.60 -12.98 0.22
N PHE A 68 12.07 -14.18 0.43
CA PHE A 68 11.99 -15.23 -0.57
C PHE A 68 10.52 -15.65 -0.76
N VAL A 69 10.10 -15.82 -2.00
CA VAL A 69 8.74 -16.24 -2.36
C VAL A 69 8.84 -17.38 -3.36
N ASN A 70 8.18 -18.50 -3.04
CA ASN A 70 8.13 -19.66 -3.91
C ASN A 70 7.22 -19.41 -5.13
N LYS A 71 7.56 -20.04 -6.26
CA LYS A 71 6.70 -20.12 -7.44
C LYS A 71 5.27 -20.54 -7.07
N GLY A 72 4.27 -19.93 -7.70
CA GLY A 72 2.86 -20.20 -7.45
C GLY A 72 2.32 -19.64 -6.13
N LYS A 73 3.09 -18.78 -5.44
CA LYS A 73 2.64 -18.10 -4.21
C LYS A 73 2.70 -16.59 -4.38
N PRO A 74 1.70 -15.85 -3.86
CA PRO A 74 1.79 -14.40 -3.73
C PRO A 74 2.55 -14.04 -2.45
N GLN A 75 3.28 -12.93 -2.43
CA GLN A 75 3.93 -12.43 -1.22
C GLN A 75 2.97 -11.68 -0.28
N ARG A 76 1.99 -11.00 -0.86
CA ARG A 76 1.00 -10.20 -0.15
C ARG A 76 -0.38 -10.82 -0.38
N ARG A 77 -1.43 -10.20 0.19
CA ARG A 77 -2.82 -10.66 0.04
C ARG A 77 -3.17 -10.89 -1.43
N GLY A 78 -3.53 -12.11 -1.76
CA GLY A 78 -4.14 -12.47 -3.06
C GLY A 78 -5.62 -12.10 -3.10
N GLY A 79 -6.22 -12.24 -4.28
CA GLY A 79 -7.61 -11.86 -4.53
C GLY A 79 -7.80 -10.35 -4.67
N ILE A 80 -8.74 -9.97 -5.53
CA ILE A 80 -9.00 -8.56 -5.84
C ILE A 80 -9.60 -7.89 -4.61
N HIS A 81 -8.99 -6.78 -4.19
CA HIS A 81 -9.46 -6.02 -3.03
C HIS A 81 -9.12 -4.53 -3.16
N THR A 82 -9.77 -3.75 -2.31
CA THR A 82 -9.48 -2.33 -2.07
C THR A 82 -8.95 -2.15 -0.65
N GLU A 83 -8.26 -1.05 -0.39
CA GLU A 83 -7.92 -0.65 0.99
C GLU A 83 -9.13 -0.06 1.71
N LYS A 84 -10.04 0.58 0.98
CA LYS A 84 -11.38 0.93 1.46
C LYS A 84 -12.14 -0.35 1.84
N THR A 85 -12.85 -0.29 2.97
CA THR A 85 -13.75 -1.35 3.43
C THR A 85 -15.14 -0.76 3.69
N PRO A 86 -16.21 -1.56 3.87
CA PRO A 86 -17.54 -1.03 4.19
C PRO A 86 -17.58 -0.20 5.47
N THR A 87 -16.66 -0.44 6.40
CA THR A 87 -16.65 0.17 7.73
C THR A 87 -15.54 1.18 7.94
N HIS A 88 -14.52 1.15 7.10
CA HIS A 88 -13.35 2.01 7.23
C HIS A 88 -12.82 2.38 5.84
N SER A 89 -12.57 3.64 5.63
CA SER A 89 -11.89 4.14 4.44
C SER A 89 -10.58 4.83 4.83
N TRP A 90 -9.65 4.85 3.90
CA TRP A 90 -8.52 5.74 3.95
C TRP A 90 -8.85 6.95 3.08
N GLY A 91 -8.58 8.14 3.56
CA GLY A 91 -8.91 9.36 2.83
C GLY A 91 -10.07 10.16 3.41
N GLY A 92 -10.36 9.99 4.70
CA GLY A 92 -11.36 10.71 5.47
C GLY A 92 -12.70 10.00 5.61
N ASP A 93 -13.58 10.57 6.42
CA ASP A 93 -14.88 10.00 6.78
C ASP A 93 -15.88 9.96 5.61
N ASP A 94 -15.58 10.66 4.51
CA ASP A 94 -16.43 10.78 3.33
C ASP A 94 -16.29 9.64 2.31
N GLY A 95 -15.68 8.54 2.68
CA GLY A 95 -15.53 7.38 1.80
C GLY A 95 -14.46 7.55 0.72
N GLY A 96 -13.49 8.28 1.00
CA GLY A 96 -12.34 8.81 0.48
C GLY A 96 -11.67 8.21 -0.73
N ALA A 97 -11.97 8.71 -1.88
CA ALA A 97 -10.93 8.84 -2.88
C ALA A 97 -10.09 10.05 -2.50
N TRP A 98 -8.81 9.88 -2.18
CA TRP A 98 -7.88 10.97 -2.03
C TRP A 98 -7.79 11.76 -3.33
N GLY A 99 -8.55 12.76 -3.58
CA GLY A 99 -8.72 13.54 -4.81
C GLY A 99 -7.46 13.96 -5.57
N GLY A 100 -6.50 13.05 -5.73
CA GLY A 100 -5.22 13.26 -6.43
C GLY A 100 -4.11 13.91 -5.60
N LYS A 101 -4.38 14.30 -4.35
CA LYS A 101 -3.38 14.93 -3.45
C LYS A 101 -2.73 13.97 -2.49
N SER A 102 -3.46 12.94 -2.10
CA SER A 102 -3.05 11.87 -1.20
C SER A 102 -3.29 10.52 -1.86
N GLY A 103 -2.86 9.44 -1.25
CA GLY A 103 -3.08 8.10 -1.79
C GLY A 103 -2.09 7.09 -1.25
N LEU A 104 -2.01 5.97 -1.91
CA LEU A 104 -0.99 4.99 -1.65
C LEU A 104 -0.07 4.84 -2.87
N PHE A 105 1.20 4.67 -2.57
CA PHE A 105 2.25 4.42 -3.56
C PHE A 105 2.73 2.99 -3.41
N MET A 106 2.89 2.26 -4.50
CA MET A 106 3.41 0.90 -4.51
C MET A 106 4.47 0.69 -5.56
N ALA A 107 5.48 -0.13 -5.23
CA ALA A 107 6.49 -0.63 -6.15
C ALA A 107 6.92 -2.05 -5.78
N SER A 108 7.44 -2.79 -6.74
CA SER A 108 8.08 -4.09 -6.53
C SER A 108 9.30 -4.24 -7.44
N ASN A 109 10.32 -4.96 -6.98
CA ASN A 109 11.48 -5.32 -7.80
C ASN A 109 11.17 -6.47 -8.79
N ILE A 110 9.99 -7.08 -8.71
CA ILE A 110 9.56 -8.19 -9.58
C ILE A 110 8.36 -7.76 -10.42
N SER A 111 8.47 -7.89 -11.76
CA SER A 111 7.36 -7.65 -12.69
C SER A 111 6.24 -8.67 -12.51
N ASP A 112 5.03 -8.29 -12.91
CA ASP A 112 3.84 -9.14 -12.87
C ASP A 112 3.50 -9.71 -11.48
N SER A 113 3.99 -9.08 -10.43
CA SER A 113 3.78 -9.52 -9.04
C SER A 113 2.58 -8.85 -8.37
N CYS A 114 2.00 -7.86 -9.04
CA CYS A 114 0.81 -7.13 -8.61
C CYS A 114 0.02 -6.68 -9.85
N GLN A 115 -1.30 -6.67 -9.74
CA GLN A 115 -2.20 -6.15 -10.77
C GLN A 115 -3.12 -5.10 -10.16
N ILE A 116 -3.38 -4.03 -10.92
CA ILE A 116 -4.23 -2.90 -10.53
C ILE A 116 -5.22 -2.61 -11.65
N TRP A 117 -6.38 -2.06 -11.28
CA TRP A 117 -7.41 -1.65 -12.24
C TRP A 117 -7.77 -0.18 -12.02
N ASN A 118 -7.69 0.61 -13.09
CA ASN A 118 -8.13 2.01 -13.03
C ASN A 118 -9.67 2.08 -12.96
N TYR A 119 -10.21 1.67 -11.81
CA TYR A 119 -11.63 1.54 -11.55
C TYR A 119 -11.92 2.05 -10.13
N HIS A 120 -13.03 2.75 -9.96
CA HIS A 120 -13.50 3.19 -8.65
C HIS A 120 -14.51 2.19 -8.10
N VAL A 121 -14.23 1.61 -6.95
CA VAL A 121 -15.15 0.73 -6.24
C VAL A 121 -15.88 1.52 -5.17
N ASP A 122 -17.18 1.75 -5.37
CA ASP A 122 -18.02 2.47 -4.40
C ASP A 122 -18.27 1.64 -3.14
N VAL A 123 -18.68 0.39 -3.32
CA VAL A 123 -19.06 -0.52 -2.23
C VAL A 123 -18.27 -1.83 -2.37
N PRO A 124 -17.11 -1.94 -1.71
CA PRO A 124 -16.41 -3.21 -1.62
C PRO A 124 -17.13 -4.17 -0.66
N GLY A 125 -16.84 -5.45 -0.78
CA GLY A 125 -17.26 -6.45 0.19
C GLY A 125 -16.50 -6.38 1.52
N LEU A 126 -16.80 -7.31 2.41
CA LEU A 126 -16.17 -7.40 3.73
C LEU A 126 -14.64 -7.44 3.60
N GLY A 127 -13.95 -6.65 4.43
CA GLY A 127 -12.49 -6.53 4.37
C GLY A 127 -11.94 -5.94 3.06
N GLY A 128 -12.78 -5.25 2.28
CA GLY A 128 -12.39 -4.66 0.99
C GLY A 128 -12.42 -5.64 -0.18
N ASP A 129 -13.03 -6.83 -0.04
CA ASP A 129 -13.11 -7.83 -1.10
C ASP A 129 -13.85 -7.29 -2.34
N CYS A 130 -13.28 -7.55 -3.52
CA CYS A 130 -13.85 -7.14 -4.81
C CYS A 130 -13.98 -8.31 -5.79
N SER A 131 -13.99 -9.55 -5.30
CA SER A 131 -14.08 -10.77 -6.12
C SER A 131 -15.31 -10.76 -7.04
N HIS A 132 -16.42 -10.21 -6.55
CA HIS A 132 -17.69 -10.05 -7.28
C HIS A 132 -17.60 -9.11 -8.50
N LEU A 133 -16.54 -8.34 -8.62
CA LEU A 133 -16.31 -7.42 -9.74
C LEU A 133 -15.37 -7.98 -10.80
N ARG A 134 -14.81 -9.17 -10.62
CA ARG A 134 -13.75 -9.74 -11.51
C ARG A 134 -14.13 -9.65 -13.00
N ASP A 135 -15.33 -10.05 -13.36
CA ASP A 135 -15.79 -10.06 -14.75
C ASP A 135 -16.08 -8.65 -15.29
N LYS A 136 -16.31 -7.67 -14.41
CA LYS A 136 -16.59 -6.26 -14.76
C LYS A 136 -15.34 -5.41 -14.89
N LEU A 137 -14.26 -5.79 -14.24
CA LEU A 137 -13.01 -5.00 -14.19
C LEU A 137 -12.21 -5.06 -15.49
N GLY A 138 -12.43 -6.08 -16.31
CA GLY A 138 -11.69 -6.27 -17.56
C GLY A 138 -10.19 -6.46 -17.36
N LYS A 139 -9.38 -6.04 -18.33
CA LYS A 139 -7.94 -6.20 -18.31
C LYS A 139 -7.31 -5.17 -17.36
N GLY A 140 -6.71 -5.64 -16.26
CA GLY A 140 -5.93 -4.81 -15.35
C GLY A 140 -4.53 -4.51 -15.87
N ILE A 141 -3.86 -3.58 -15.19
CA ILE A 141 -2.47 -3.19 -15.42
C ILE A 141 -1.60 -4.06 -14.52
N LYS A 142 -0.74 -4.90 -15.09
CA LYS A 142 0.31 -5.60 -14.35
C LYS A 142 1.46 -4.65 -14.08
N MET A 143 1.86 -4.53 -12.84
CA MET A 143 2.96 -3.64 -12.45
C MET A 143 4.29 -4.20 -12.95
N SER A 144 5.06 -3.35 -13.62
CA SER A 144 6.45 -3.68 -14.02
C SER A 144 7.39 -3.56 -12.82
N SER A 145 8.49 -4.33 -12.86
CA SER A 145 9.55 -4.19 -11.86
C SER A 145 10.15 -2.79 -11.86
N ASN A 146 10.48 -2.31 -10.67
CA ASN A 146 11.13 -1.01 -10.49
C ASN A 146 10.31 0.19 -11.02
N GLU A 147 8.99 0.03 -11.08
CA GLU A 147 8.07 1.12 -11.39
C GLU A 147 7.21 1.44 -10.17
N LEU A 148 7.10 2.73 -9.89
CA LEU A 148 6.28 3.27 -8.81
C LEU A 148 4.91 3.64 -9.36
N TYR A 149 3.85 3.18 -8.69
CA TYR A 149 2.46 3.50 -9.01
C TYR A 149 1.80 4.20 -7.83
N TRP A 150 1.00 5.20 -8.14
CA TRP A 150 0.07 5.84 -7.21
C TRP A 150 -1.33 5.28 -7.44
N MET A 151 -2.11 5.15 -6.38
CA MET A 151 -3.53 4.78 -6.47
C MET A 151 -4.34 5.29 -5.28
N THR A 152 -5.66 5.33 -5.46
CA THR A 152 -6.61 5.62 -4.39
C THR A 152 -6.89 4.38 -3.55
N ASP A 153 -7.52 4.56 -2.38
CA ASP A 153 -7.98 3.46 -1.52
C ASP A 153 -9.12 2.64 -2.15
N SER A 154 -9.87 3.24 -3.08
CA SER A 154 -10.98 2.62 -3.81
C SER A 154 -10.54 1.93 -5.11
N CYS A 155 -9.24 1.99 -5.44
CA CYS A 155 -8.65 1.33 -6.60
C CYS A 155 -8.45 -0.17 -6.34
N PRO A 156 -9.13 -1.07 -7.07
CA PRO A 156 -8.96 -2.49 -6.89
C PRO A 156 -7.58 -2.95 -7.35
N HIS A 157 -6.99 -3.83 -6.55
CA HIS A 157 -5.68 -4.42 -6.83
C HIS A 157 -5.55 -5.80 -6.20
N GLU A 158 -4.57 -6.58 -6.66
CA GLU A 158 -4.25 -7.89 -6.09
C GLU A 158 -2.77 -8.21 -6.19
N SER A 159 -2.24 -8.98 -5.23
CA SER A 159 -0.93 -9.60 -5.36
C SER A 159 -1.07 -10.89 -6.16
N LEU A 160 -0.26 -11.02 -7.21
CA LEU A 160 -0.28 -12.18 -8.09
C LEU A 160 0.68 -13.28 -7.61
N GLU A 161 0.36 -14.53 -7.96
CA GLU A 161 1.28 -15.64 -7.82
C GLU A 161 2.52 -15.45 -8.70
N LEU A 162 3.69 -15.73 -8.14
CA LEU A 162 4.95 -15.55 -8.86
C LEU A 162 5.21 -16.72 -9.81
N LYS A 163 5.76 -16.42 -10.98
CA LYS A 163 6.08 -17.42 -12.02
C LYS A 163 7.31 -18.25 -11.69
N ASN A 164 8.21 -17.75 -10.85
CA ASN A 164 9.46 -18.38 -10.45
C ASN A 164 9.74 -18.10 -8.97
N ASP A 165 10.56 -18.94 -8.36
CA ASP A 165 11.16 -18.67 -7.05
C ASP A 165 12.01 -17.40 -7.15
N CYS A 166 11.84 -16.48 -6.22
CA CYS A 166 12.65 -15.27 -6.20
C CYS A 166 12.66 -14.56 -4.85
N VAL A 167 13.64 -13.71 -4.66
CA VAL A 167 13.65 -12.72 -3.57
C VAL A 167 12.86 -11.49 -4.06
N ARG A 168 11.71 -11.25 -3.45
CA ARG A 168 10.86 -10.11 -3.76
C ARG A 168 11.01 -9.03 -2.70
N GLN A 169 11.19 -7.79 -3.17
CA GLN A 169 11.07 -6.58 -2.38
C GLN A 169 9.77 -5.88 -2.79
N PHE A 170 8.94 -5.58 -1.81
CA PHE A 170 7.71 -4.82 -1.98
C PHE A 170 7.78 -3.55 -1.13
N PHE A 171 7.40 -2.45 -1.72
CA PHE A 171 7.32 -1.14 -1.08
C PHE A 171 5.89 -0.61 -1.19
N ARG A 172 5.36 -0.05 -0.08
CA ARG A 172 4.13 0.73 -0.06
C ARG A 172 4.26 1.88 0.92
N LEU A 173 3.91 3.07 0.47
CA LEU A 173 3.73 4.25 1.30
C LEU A 173 2.27 4.68 1.22
N VAL A 174 1.64 4.87 2.36
CA VAL A 174 0.29 5.42 2.48
C VAL A 174 0.40 6.80 3.10
N THR A 175 -0.24 7.79 2.49
CA THR A 175 -0.27 9.16 3.01
C THR A 175 -1.20 9.29 4.21
N SER A 176 -1.44 10.48 4.72
CA SER A 176 -2.33 10.73 5.86
C SER A 176 -3.81 10.33 5.57
N ASP A 177 -4.69 10.60 6.47
CA ASP A 177 -6.13 10.28 6.41
C ASP A 177 -6.44 8.77 6.45
N VAL A 178 -5.58 8.00 7.13
CA VAL A 178 -5.86 6.62 7.50
C VAL A 178 -6.81 6.61 8.68
N GLY A 179 -8.00 6.01 8.53
CA GLY A 179 -9.03 6.01 9.59
C GLY A 179 -8.70 5.11 10.77
N VAL A 180 -8.01 3.98 10.54
CA VAL A 180 -7.69 2.99 11.58
C VAL A 180 -6.32 2.35 11.39
N TRP A 181 -5.66 2.04 12.50
CA TRP A 181 -4.38 1.33 12.54
C TRP A 181 -4.51 0.08 13.43
N TYR A 182 -4.22 -1.10 12.86
CA TYR A 182 -4.36 -2.38 13.57
C TYR A 182 -3.06 -2.75 14.27
N GLU A 183 -3.02 -2.64 15.59
CA GLU A 183 -1.81 -2.86 16.39
C GLU A 183 -1.18 -4.24 16.17
N LYS A 184 -1.99 -5.30 16.04
CA LYS A 184 -1.49 -6.68 15.85
C LYS A 184 -0.95 -6.97 14.45
N HIS A 185 -1.24 -6.11 13.47
CA HIS A 185 -0.86 -6.29 12.08
C HIS A 185 0.08 -5.20 11.56
N SER A 186 0.51 -4.30 12.44
CA SER A 186 1.32 -3.16 12.07
C SER A 186 2.60 -3.08 12.91
N THR A 187 3.61 -2.47 12.37
CA THR A 187 4.90 -2.29 13.02
C THR A 187 4.93 -0.96 13.78
N LYS A 188 5.25 -0.98 15.07
CA LYS A 188 5.47 0.24 15.85
C LYS A 188 6.75 0.93 15.39
N ASN A 189 6.74 2.25 15.35
CA ASN A 189 7.96 3.00 15.10
C ASN A 189 8.80 3.09 16.39
N LYS A 190 10.03 2.59 16.33
CA LYS A 190 10.97 2.56 17.48
C LYS A 190 11.40 3.96 17.96
N LEU A 191 11.20 4.99 17.14
CA LEU A 191 11.49 6.39 17.46
C LEU A 191 10.31 7.10 18.15
N GLY A 192 9.24 6.37 18.49
CA GLY A 192 8.10 6.91 19.24
C GLY A 192 7.07 7.65 18.37
N VAL A 193 7.18 7.62 17.03
CA VAL A 193 6.13 8.17 16.17
C VAL A 193 4.89 7.29 16.29
N ASN A 194 3.80 7.86 16.76
CA ASN A 194 2.53 7.17 16.94
C ASN A 194 1.65 7.31 15.69
N PRO A 195 0.74 6.33 15.42
CA PRO A 195 -0.25 6.50 14.36
C PRO A 195 -1.16 7.69 14.65
N GLY A 196 -1.45 8.49 13.63
CA GLY A 196 -2.33 9.67 13.74
C GLY A 196 -3.83 9.35 13.66
N CYS A 197 -4.23 8.11 13.95
CA CYS A 197 -5.61 7.62 13.77
C CYS A 197 -6.00 6.66 14.90
N LYS A 198 -7.25 6.17 14.86
CA LYS A 198 -7.79 5.21 15.83
C LYS A 198 -6.98 3.90 15.82
N ILE A 199 -6.50 3.49 16.99
CA ILE A 199 -5.79 2.22 17.18
C ILE A 199 -6.80 1.13 17.50
N ILE A 200 -6.79 0.05 16.71
CA ILE A 200 -7.60 -1.15 16.92
C ILE A 200 -6.69 -2.27 17.40
N LYS A 201 -7.03 -2.83 18.59
CA LYS A 201 -6.26 -3.91 19.24
C LYS A 201 -6.68 -5.30 18.80
N GLU A 202 -7.88 -5.42 18.22
CA GLU A 202 -8.43 -6.68 17.73
C GLU A 202 -7.70 -7.15 16.46
N ASN A 203 -7.84 -8.45 16.17
CA ASN A 203 -7.31 -9.04 14.95
C ASN A 203 -8.17 -8.59 13.75
N LYS A 204 -7.57 -7.98 12.74
CA LYS A 204 -8.22 -7.53 11.50
C LYS A 204 -9.01 -8.66 10.80
N PHE A 205 -8.59 -9.90 10.97
CA PHE A 205 -9.16 -11.06 10.26
C PHE A 205 -10.11 -11.91 11.13
N LYS A 206 -10.42 -11.50 12.37
CA LYS A 206 -11.29 -12.26 13.26
C LYS A 206 -12.73 -12.41 12.76
N ASN A 207 -13.17 -11.56 11.83
CA ASN A 207 -14.56 -11.55 11.31
C ASN A 207 -14.60 -11.94 9.82
N ALA A 208 -13.56 -12.56 9.28
CA ALA A 208 -13.47 -12.99 7.88
C ALA A 208 -13.55 -14.52 7.73
N SER A 209 -14.05 -15.22 8.78
CA SER A 209 -14.33 -16.67 8.78
C SER A 209 -15.83 -16.93 8.73
#